data_e79c5c38dea8c2300f2d389e6b6c5590
#
_entry.id   e79c5c38dea8c2300f2d389e6b6c5590
#
_cell.length_a   1.000
_cell.length_b   1.000
_cell.length_c   1.000
_cell.angle_alpha   90.00
_cell.angle_beta   90.00
_cell.angle_gamma   90.00
#
_symmetry.space_group_name_H-M   'P 1'
#
loop_
_entity.id
_entity.type
_entity.pdbx_description
1 polymer ?
#
loop_
_entity_poly.entity_id
_entity_poly.type
_entity_poly.pdbx_seq_one_letter_code
_entity_poly.pdbx_strand_id
1 'polypeptide(L)'
;DILAGLFGLNMNQGQGHSFSPFGQGHPFGQGQNIRVFHNGMPVNLNINQQQNQKPQPVTVTITVPIDKILTGTTVPIDIERWIIENNNKVFEHETIYVPVPKGMDEGELIVLKDKGHIVNENCKGDVKIIVKIENTTDFQRQGLDLILQKTISIKEALCGFSFELKYITGKTYTINNNAGNIIPNGYRKVIPNMGFSRDEHTGNLIILFDVKFPEKLSQDAINALKNIEF
;
A
#
# COMPACT_ATOMS: atom_id res chain seq x y z
N ASP A 1 8.89 21.52 26.27
CA ASP A 1 10.35 21.81 26.36
C ASP A 1 11.23 20.56 26.37
N ILE A 2 10.93 19.63 25.48
CA ILE A 2 11.71 18.37 25.33
C ILE A 2 12.88 18.53 24.36
N LEU A 3 12.89 19.60 23.55
CA LEU A 3 13.94 19.86 22.55
C LEU A 3 15.18 20.60 23.10
N ALA A 4 15.07 21.26 24.26
CA ALA A 4 16.21 21.99 24.87
C ALA A 4 17.24 21.07 25.52
N GLY A 5 16.86 19.84 25.91
CA GLY A 5 17.75 18.86 26.53
C GLY A 5 18.65 18.09 25.56
N LEU A 6 18.34 18.11 24.26
CA LEU A 6 19.05 17.25 23.29
C LEU A 6 20.30 17.92 22.69
N PHE A 7 20.46 19.24 22.81
CA PHE A 7 21.58 19.98 22.20
C PHE A 7 22.51 20.70 23.17
N GLY A 8 22.38 20.50 24.48
CA GLY A 8 23.38 20.96 25.47
C GLY A 8 23.73 22.45 25.43
N LEU A 9 22.79 23.34 25.08
CA LEU A 9 23.02 24.77 25.03
C LEU A 9 22.69 25.39 26.40
N ASN A 10 23.70 25.54 27.21
CA ASN A 10 23.67 26.33 28.44
C ASN A 10 23.89 27.81 28.10
N MET A 11 22.82 28.62 28.11
CA MET A 11 22.92 30.07 27.97
C MET A 11 23.28 30.66 29.33
N ASN A 12 24.53 31.13 29.47
CA ASN A 12 24.88 32.13 30.47
C ASN A 12 25.37 33.40 29.78
N GLN A 13 24.87 34.53 30.28
CA GLN A 13 24.96 35.89 29.74
C GLN A 13 26.38 36.41 29.58
N GLY A 14 26.61 37.22 28.52
CA GLY A 14 27.74 38.15 28.47
C GLY A 14 28.09 38.66 27.06
N GLN A 15 27.57 39.85 26.75
CA GLN A 15 28.09 40.86 25.79
C GLN A 15 28.34 40.53 24.31
N GLY A 16 27.51 41.10 23.52
CA GLY A 16 27.55 41.78 22.25
C GLY A 16 28.65 41.50 21.24
N HIS A 17 28.27 40.85 20.14
CA HIS A 17 28.73 41.20 18.78
C HIS A 17 27.64 40.79 17.79
N SER A 18 27.25 41.74 16.94
CA SER A 18 26.24 41.61 15.89
C SER A 18 26.60 40.52 14.89
N PHE A 19 25.73 39.56 14.71
CA PHE A 19 25.80 38.59 13.65
C PHE A 19 24.79 38.95 12.57
N SER A 20 25.27 39.39 11.41
CA SER A 20 24.44 39.59 10.21
C SER A 20 24.12 38.22 9.59
N PRO A 21 22.84 37.90 9.39
CA PRO A 21 22.47 36.76 8.58
C PRO A 21 22.21 37.25 7.14
N PHE A 22 23.07 36.92 6.23
CA PHE A 22 22.84 36.81 4.79
C PHE A 22 24.14 37.10 4.02
N GLY A 23 24.83 36.05 3.65
CA GLY A 23 25.90 36.02 2.67
C GLY A 23 25.69 34.85 1.72
N GLN A 24 25.53 35.17 0.47
CA GLN A 24 25.25 34.36 -0.72
C GLN A 24 26.07 33.08 -0.83
N GLY A 25 25.42 32.09 -1.47
CA GLY A 25 25.83 30.73 -1.67
C GLY A 25 27.18 30.50 -2.32
N HIS A 26 27.79 29.41 -1.89
CA HIS A 26 28.77 28.68 -2.68
C HIS A 26 28.43 27.17 -2.66
N PRO A 27 28.68 26.45 -3.76
CA PRO A 27 28.33 25.05 -3.87
C PRO A 27 29.26 24.19 -3.01
N PHE A 28 28.69 23.20 -2.37
CA PHE A 28 29.39 22.17 -1.62
C PHE A 28 30.40 21.45 -2.52
N GLY A 29 31.66 21.73 -2.34
CA GLY A 29 32.79 21.02 -2.94
C GLY A 29 33.81 20.65 -1.88
N GLN A 30 34.12 19.37 -1.82
CA GLN A 30 35.33 18.73 -1.31
C GLN A 30 35.86 19.11 0.08
N GLY A 31 35.83 18.12 1.00
CA GLY A 31 36.88 17.96 1.99
C GLY A 31 36.96 19.00 3.09
N GLN A 32 35.96 19.14 3.95
CA GLN A 32 36.13 19.89 5.20
C GLN A 32 36.79 18.99 6.24
N ASN A 33 38.07 19.24 6.54
CA ASN A 33 38.75 18.74 7.70
C ASN A 33 38.12 19.31 8.98
N ILE A 34 37.27 18.54 9.63
CA ILE A 34 36.68 18.90 10.92
C ILE A 34 37.74 18.74 11.97
N ARG A 35 38.22 19.84 12.56
CA ARG A 35 39.15 19.81 13.70
C ARG A 35 38.32 19.75 14.98
N VAL A 36 38.45 18.61 15.69
CA VAL A 36 37.82 18.44 17.01
C VAL A 36 38.88 18.64 18.09
N PHE A 37 38.56 19.46 19.11
CA PHE A 37 39.41 19.65 20.27
C PHE A 37 38.83 18.92 21.47
N HIS A 38 39.65 18.14 22.16
CA HIS A 38 39.32 17.55 23.45
C HIS A 38 40.32 18.04 24.49
N ASN A 39 39.88 18.66 25.58
CA ASN A 39 40.67 19.30 26.61
C ASN A 39 41.70 20.31 26.05
N GLY A 40 41.31 21.12 25.05
CA GLY A 40 42.17 22.14 24.49
C GLY A 40 43.27 21.69 23.54
N MET A 41 43.38 20.39 23.28
CA MET A 41 44.31 19.83 22.29
C MET A 41 43.56 19.39 21.01
N PRO A 42 44.15 19.69 19.82
CA PRO A 42 43.56 19.23 18.57
C PRO A 42 43.68 17.70 18.47
N VAL A 43 42.53 17.02 18.45
CA VAL A 43 42.47 15.58 18.16
C VAL A 43 42.33 15.41 16.66
N ASN A 44 43.31 14.83 16.03
CA ASN A 44 43.22 14.38 14.64
C ASN A 44 42.30 13.16 14.60
N LEU A 45 41.01 13.41 14.48
CA LEU A 45 40.08 12.35 14.11
C LEU A 45 40.38 11.99 12.65
N ASN A 46 41.29 11.05 12.49
CA ASN A 46 41.37 10.31 11.24
C ASN A 46 40.07 9.49 11.17
N ILE A 47 38.98 10.16 10.72
CA ILE A 47 37.73 9.50 10.38
C ILE A 47 38.00 8.76 9.06
N ASN A 48 38.80 7.71 9.11
CA ASN A 48 38.62 6.58 8.23
C ASN A 48 37.36 5.85 8.70
N GLN A 49 36.25 6.56 8.66
CA GLN A 49 34.93 5.95 8.52
C GLN A 49 34.87 5.40 7.08
N GLN A 50 35.57 4.34 6.79
CA GLN A 50 34.96 3.28 6.04
C GLN A 50 33.82 2.74 6.93
N GLN A 51 32.79 3.57 7.10
CA GLN A 51 31.50 3.06 7.46
C GLN A 51 31.24 1.97 6.42
N ASN A 52 30.99 0.77 6.88
CA ASN A 52 30.34 -0.31 6.13
C ASN A 52 28.96 0.21 5.70
N GLN A 53 28.94 1.14 4.75
CA GLN A 53 27.69 1.63 4.15
C GLN A 53 27.12 0.44 3.40
N LYS A 54 25.99 -0.05 3.92
CA LYS A 54 25.23 -1.12 3.28
C LYS A 54 25.05 -0.76 1.81
N PRO A 55 25.28 -1.69 0.86
CA PRO A 55 25.08 -1.42 -0.56
C PRO A 55 23.67 -0.90 -0.82
N GLN A 56 23.50 -0.12 -1.89
CA GLN A 56 22.18 0.33 -2.29
C GLN A 56 21.24 -0.86 -2.49
N PRO A 57 19.96 -0.75 -2.08
CA PRO A 57 19.02 -1.84 -2.23
C PRO A 57 18.68 -2.09 -3.70
N VAL A 58 18.50 -3.35 -4.05
CA VAL A 58 17.88 -3.74 -5.33
C VAL A 58 16.37 -3.45 -5.22
N THR A 59 15.82 -2.65 -6.12
CA THR A 59 14.40 -2.31 -6.10
C THR A 59 13.68 -2.99 -7.27
N VAL A 60 12.62 -3.75 -6.96
CA VAL A 60 11.79 -4.47 -7.93
C VAL A 60 10.33 -4.12 -7.72
N THR A 61 9.57 -4.01 -8.79
CA THR A 61 8.11 -3.86 -8.73
C THR A 61 7.46 -5.16 -9.16
N ILE A 62 6.53 -5.67 -8.36
CA ILE A 62 5.73 -6.86 -8.70
C ILE A 62 4.27 -6.46 -8.88
N THR A 63 3.58 -7.14 -9.81
CA THR A 63 2.14 -6.99 -10.01
C THR A 63 1.44 -8.23 -9.49
N VAL A 64 0.48 -8.03 -8.57
CA VAL A 64 -0.23 -9.12 -7.89
C VAL A 64 -1.72 -8.96 -8.14
N PRO A 65 -2.42 -10.01 -8.64
CA PRO A 65 -3.87 -9.99 -8.80
C PRO A 65 -4.60 -9.79 -7.48
N ILE A 66 -5.69 -9.05 -7.52
CA ILE A 66 -6.45 -8.65 -6.33
C ILE A 66 -7.00 -9.85 -5.52
N ASP A 67 -7.32 -10.98 -6.17
CA ASP A 67 -7.74 -12.22 -5.52
C ASP A 67 -6.61 -12.83 -4.67
N LYS A 68 -5.36 -12.67 -5.11
CA LYS A 68 -4.16 -13.08 -4.38
C LYS A 68 -3.85 -12.17 -3.20
N ILE A 69 -4.17 -10.88 -3.33
CA ILE A 69 -4.10 -9.95 -2.19
C ILE A 69 -5.14 -10.31 -1.12
N LEU A 70 -6.31 -10.79 -1.53
CA LEU A 70 -7.34 -11.24 -0.59
C LEU A 70 -6.90 -12.47 0.23
N THR A 71 -6.25 -13.43 -0.41
CA THR A 71 -5.88 -14.72 0.19
C THR A 71 -4.46 -14.78 0.75
N GLY A 72 -3.59 -13.86 0.31
CA GLY A 72 -2.15 -13.96 0.45
C GLY A 72 -1.54 -14.91 -0.57
N THR A 73 -0.29 -14.69 -0.93
CA THR A 73 0.43 -15.52 -1.91
C THR A 73 1.94 -15.41 -1.73
N THR A 74 2.68 -16.25 -2.43
CA THR A 74 4.13 -16.12 -2.58
C THR A 74 4.45 -15.98 -4.06
N VAL A 75 5.21 -14.95 -4.41
CA VAL A 75 5.56 -14.63 -5.80
C VAL A 75 7.04 -14.88 -6.01
N PRO A 76 7.46 -15.73 -6.96
CA PRO A 76 8.86 -15.83 -7.36
C PRO A 76 9.25 -14.61 -8.18
N ILE A 77 10.42 -14.03 -7.89
CA ILE A 77 11.03 -12.94 -8.65
C ILE A 77 12.46 -13.28 -8.97
N ASP A 78 12.91 -12.92 -10.14
CA ASP A 78 14.33 -13.01 -10.51
C ASP A 78 14.97 -11.66 -10.31
N ILE A 79 16.02 -11.62 -9.54
CA ILE A 79 16.82 -10.42 -9.30
C ILE A 79 18.21 -10.58 -9.88
N GLU A 80 18.76 -9.50 -10.39
CA GLU A 80 20.17 -9.39 -10.69
C GLU A 80 20.88 -8.64 -9.56
N ARG A 81 21.90 -9.25 -8.98
CA ARG A 81 22.74 -8.63 -7.96
C ARG A 81 24.21 -8.84 -8.27
N TRP A 82 25.06 -8.00 -7.71
CA TRP A 82 26.49 -8.18 -7.80
C TRP A 82 27.07 -8.61 -6.45
N ILE A 83 28.16 -9.41 -6.53
CA ILE A 83 28.95 -9.89 -5.42
C ILE A 83 30.40 -9.41 -5.64
N ILE A 84 31.10 -9.04 -4.60
CA ILE A 84 32.54 -8.75 -4.68
C ILE A 84 33.31 -10.04 -4.45
N GLU A 85 33.94 -10.54 -5.52
CA GLU A 85 34.86 -11.67 -5.48
C GLU A 85 36.27 -11.24 -5.96
N ASN A 86 37.29 -11.50 -5.18
CA ASN A 86 38.67 -11.11 -5.51
C ASN A 86 38.80 -9.64 -5.95
N ASN A 87 38.11 -8.72 -5.26
CA ASN A 87 38.08 -7.29 -5.57
C ASN A 87 37.38 -6.93 -6.88
N ASN A 88 36.70 -7.86 -7.54
CA ASN A 88 35.93 -7.64 -8.76
C ASN A 88 34.44 -7.79 -8.49
N LYS A 89 33.61 -7.02 -9.20
CA LYS A 89 32.16 -7.20 -9.20
C LYS A 89 31.79 -8.33 -10.16
N VAL A 90 31.16 -9.37 -9.64
CA VAL A 90 30.57 -10.47 -10.40
C VAL A 90 29.05 -10.34 -10.30
N PHE A 91 28.35 -10.39 -11.41
CA PHE A 91 26.89 -10.35 -11.44
C PHE A 91 26.32 -11.76 -11.43
N GLU A 92 25.28 -11.95 -10.64
CA GLU A 92 24.53 -13.20 -10.57
C GLU A 92 23.02 -12.95 -10.59
N HIS A 93 22.28 -13.95 -11.04
CA HIS A 93 20.82 -13.98 -11.01
C HIS A 93 20.37 -14.94 -9.90
N GLU A 94 19.43 -14.48 -9.07
CA GLU A 94 18.83 -15.32 -8.03
C GLU A 94 17.31 -15.20 -8.08
N THR A 95 16.62 -16.35 -8.04
CA THR A 95 15.18 -16.38 -7.87
C THR A 95 14.84 -16.32 -6.38
N ILE A 96 14.13 -15.27 -5.97
CA ILE A 96 13.69 -15.07 -4.58
C ILE A 96 12.17 -15.25 -4.50
N TYR A 97 11.72 -15.94 -3.47
CA TYR A 97 10.30 -16.11 -3.18
C TYR A 97 9.82 -15.03 -2.22
N VAL A 98 8.95 -14.15 -2.71
CA VAL A 98 8.43 -12.99 -1.95
C VAL A 98 7.09 -13.33 -1.32
N PRO A 99 7.00 -13.38 0.02
CA PRO A 99 5.72 -13.56 0.69
C PRO A 99 4.92 -12.25 0.59
N VAL A 100 3.76 -12.31 -0.04
CA VAL A 100 2.79 -11.21 -0.11
C VAL A 100 1.67 -11.51 0.89
N PRO A 101 1.62 -10.80 2.04
CA PRO A 101 0.58 -11.03 3.03
C PRO A 101 -0.79 -10.60 2.51
N LYS A 102 -1.85 -11.23 3.05
CA LYS A 102 -3.22 -10.84 2.75
C LYS A 102 -3.52 -9.40 3.19
N GLY A 103 -4.35 -8.73 2.41
CA GLY A 103 -4.78 -7.37 2.72
C GLY A 103 -3.74 -6.27 2.46
N MET A 104 -2.63 -6.59 1.81
CA MET A 104 -1.60 -5.62 1.45
C MET A 104 -2.16 -4.50 0.57
N ASP A 105 -1.67 -3.27 0.74
CA ASP A 105 -2.15 -2.10 0.01
C ASP A 105 -1.32 -1.82 -1.26
N GLU A 106 -1.91 -1.08 -2.20
CA GLU A 106 -1.23 -0.59 -3.40
C GLU A 106 -0.02 0.26 -3.03
N GLY A 107 1.13 -0.02 -3.64
CA GLY A 107 2.38 0.70 -3.40
C GLY A 107 3.09 0.35 -2.10
N GLU A 108 2.57 -0.59 -1.33
CA GLU A 108 3.21 -1.04 -0.09
C GLU A 108 4.55 -1.76 -0.37
N LEU A 109 5.48 -1.59 0.56
CA LEU A 109 6.86 -2.04 0.40
C LEU A 109 7.13 -3.31 1.22
N ILE A 110 7.69 -4.32 0.57
CA ILE A 110 8.26 -5.50 1.23
C ILE A 110 9.78 -5.37 1.19
N VAL A 111 10.44 -5.52 2.34
CA VAL A 111 11.91 -5.46 2.44
C VAL A 111 12.44 -6.84 2.81
N LEU A 112 13.22 -7.43 1.91
CA LEU A 112 13.97 -8.65 2.19
C LEU A 112 15.41 -8.26 2.57
N LYS A 113 15.71 -8.40 3.85
CA LYS A 113 17.02 -8.03 4.39
C LYS A 113 18.10 -8.98 3.87
N ASP A 114 19.28 -8.40 3.57
CA ASP A 114 20.51 -9.10 3.20
C ASP A 114 20.41 -9.98 1.94
N LYS A 115 19.42 -9.71 1.09
CA LYS A 115 19.17 -10.42 -0.19
C LYS A 115 19.65 -9.68 -1.43
N GLY A 116 20.07 -8.42 -1.30
CA GLY A 116 20.60 -7.60 -2.38
C GLY A 116 22.08 -7.82 -2.66
N HIS A 117 22.76 -6.78 -3.08
CA HIS A 117 24.18 -6.80 -3.42
C HIS A 117 25.07 -7.22 -2.23
N ILE A 118 26.14 -7.94 -2.49
CA ILE A 118 27.04 -8.50 -1.46
C ILE A 118 28.44 -7.90 -1.62
N VAL A 119 28.91 -7.17 -0.61
CA VAL A 119 30.28 -6.70 -0.51
C VAL A 119 31.14 -7.74 0.20
N ASN A 120 30.65 -8.28 1.30
CA ASN A 120 31.28 -9.36 2.08
C ASN A 120 30.19 -10.02 2.95
N GLU A 121 30.58 -11.03 3.74
CA GLU A 121 29.64 -11.77 4.59
C GLU A 121 28.85 -10.90 5.57
N ASN A 122 29.45 -9.79 6.05
CA ASN A 122 28.87 -8.88 7.04
C ASN A 122 28.23 -7.62 6.41
N CYS A 123 28.39 -7.43 5.09
CA CYS A 123 27.90 -6.25 4.38
C CYS A 123 27.10 -6.65 3.14
N LYS A 124 25.80 -6.88 3.35
CA LYS A 124 24.82 -7.26 2.32
C LYS A 124 23.75 -6.20 2.20
N GLY A 125 23.35 -5.87 0.99
CA GLY A 125 22.24 -4.98 0.70
C GLY A 125 20.88 -5.65 0.88
N ASP A 126 19.83 -4.87 0.82
CA ASP A 126 18.45 -5.35 0.89
C ASP A 126 17.82 -5.41 -0.51
N VAL A 127 16.75 -6.18 -0.65
CA VAL A 127 15.85 -6.12 -1.79
C VAL A 127 14.57 -5.43 -1.33
N LYS A 128 14.17 -4.37 -2.05
CA LYS A 128 12.94 -3.64 -1.83
C LYS A 128 11.94 -3.98 -2.93
N ILE A 129 10.78 -4.48 -2.56
CA ILE A 129 9.75 -4.89 -3.50
C ILE A 129 8.54 -3.98 -3.33
N ILE A 130 8.17 -3.28 -4.39
CA ILE A 130 6.97 -2.44 -4.46
C ILE A 130 5.84 -3.28 -5.03
N VAL A 131 4.73 -3.40 -4.31
CA VAL A 131 3.58 -4.19 -4.74
C VAL A 131 2.61 -3.29 -5.52
N LYS A 132 2.29 -3.68 -6.75
CA LYS A 132 1.18 -3.16 -7.54
C LYS A 132 0.05 -4.16 -7.54
N ILE A 133 -1.20 -3.68 -7.44
CA ILE A 133 -2.39 -4.53 -7.42
C ILE A 133 -3.07 -4.44 -8.79
N GLU A 134 -3.21 -5.59 -9.45
CA GLU A 134 -4.00 -5.70 -10.67
C GLU A 134 -5.42 -6.14 -10.33
N ASN A 135 -6.39 -5.34 -10.75
CA ASN A 135 -7.81 -5.64 -10.56
C ASN A 135 -8.52 -5.76 -11.92
N THR A 136 -8.82 -6.97 -12.33
CA THR A 136 -9.58 -7.30 -13.53
C THR A 136 -11.01 -7.72 -13.21
N THR A 137 -11.48 -7.50 -11.98
CA THR A 137 -12.80 -7.92 -11.48
C THR A 137 -13.76 -6.73 -11.40
N ASP A 138 -15.07 -7.02 -11.26
CA ASP A 138 -16.11 -5.99 -11.05
C ASP A 138 -16.10 -5.43 -9.60
N PHE A 139 -15.25 -5.98 -8.74
CA PHE A 139 -15.13 -5.54 -7.35
C PHE A 139 -14.18 -4.35 -7.24
N GLN A 140 -14.57 -3.37 -6.42
CA GLN A 140 -13.73 -2.25 -6.03
C GLN A 140 -13.29 -2.40 -4.58
N ARG A 141 -12.03 -2.12 -4.29
CA ARG A 141 -11.53 -2.12 -2.92
C ARG A 141 -11.67 -0.74 -2.30
N GLN A 142 -12.22 -0.69 -1.09
CA GLN A 142 -12.27 0.51 -0.26
C GLN A 142 -11.80 0.17 1.16
N GLY A 143 -10.54 0.47 1.47
CA GLY A 143 -9.91 0.01 2.70
C GLY A 143 -9.86 -1.53 2.76
N LEU A 144 -10.54 -2.13 3.74
CA LEU A 144 -10.70 -3.57 3.83
C LEU A 144 -11.99 -4.09 3.18
N ASP A 145 -12.91 -3.20 2.82
CA ASP A 145 -14.17 -3.61 2.19
C ASP A 145 -14.02 -3.86 0.69
N LEU A 146 -14.80 -4.80 0.18
CA LEU A 146 -15.05 -5.02 -1.23
C LEU A 146 -16.41 -4.43 -1.60
N ILE A 147 -16.46 -3.63 -2.66
CA ILE A 147 -17.69 -3.01 -3.16
C ILE A 147 -18.01 -3.62 -4.52
N LEU A 148 -19.22 -4.10 -4.67
CA LEU A 148 -19.80 -4.52 -5.95
C LEU A 148 -20.97 -3.63 -6.30
N GLN A 149 -20.95 -3.01 -7.46
CA GLN A 149 -22.11 -2.30 -8.00
C GLN A 149 -23.00 -3.29 -8.75
N LYS A 150 -24.28 -3.33 -8.41
CA LYS A 150 -25.28 -4.20 -9.05
C LYS A 150 -26.48 -3.39 -9.51
N THR A 151 -26.69 -3.34 -10.80
CA THR A 151 -27.90 -2.75 -11.38
C THR A 151 -29.03 -3.78 -11.35
N ILE A 152 -30.19 -3.34 -10.87
CA ILE A 152 -31.46 -4.10 -10.89
C ILE A 152 -32.55 -3.24 -11.52
N SER A 153 -33.58 -3.85 -12.08
CA SER A 153 -34.75 -3.15 -12.57
C SER A 153 -35.67 -2.70 -11.42
N ILE A 154 -36.50 -1.70 -11.65
CA ILE A 154 -37.51 -1.30 -10.67
C ILE A 154 -38.47 -2.46 -10.34
N LYS A 155 -38.79 -3.34 -11.29
CA LYS A 155 -39.60 -4.53 -11.03
C LYS A 155 -38.90 -5.47 -10.01
N GLU A 156 -37.64 -5.73 -10.19
CA GLU A 156 -36.84 -6.53 -9.25
C GLU A 156 -36.74 -5.85 -7.88
N ALA A 157 -36.57 -4.53 -7.89
CA ALA A 157 -36.46 -3.76 -6.65
C ALA A 157 -37.75 -3.81 -5.80
N LEU A 158 -38.92 -3.89 -6.45
CA LEU A 158 -40.22 -3.95 -5.78
C LEU A 158 -40.70 -5.39 -5.49
N CYS A 159 -40.48 -6.31 -6.43
CA CYS A 159 -41.05 -7.66 -6.37
C CYS A 159 -40.09 -8.71 -5.82
N GLY A 160 -38.82 -8.35 -5.58
CA GLY A 160 -37.79 -9.29 -5.20
C GLY A 160 -37.00 -9.83 -6.38
N PHE A 161 -35.85 -10.40 -6.10
CA PHE A 161 -34.92 -10.96 -7.09
C PHE A 161 -34.07 -12.07 -6.49
N SER A 162 -33.47 -12.84 -7.37
CA SER A 162 -32.38 -13.77 -7.07
C SER A 162 -31.34 -13.71 -8.17
N PHE A 163 -30.06 -13.61 -7.81
CA PHE A 163 -28.99 -13.71 -8.79
C PHE A 163 -27.77 -14.45 -8.21
N GLU A 164 -26.97 -14.99 -9.11
CA GLU A 164 -25.69 -15.59 -8.75
C GLU A 164 -24.58 -14.55 -8.72
N LEU A 165 -23.87 -14.49 -7.62
CA LEU A 165 -22.70 -13.67 -7.42
C LEU A 165 -21.45 -14.51 -7.55
N LYS A 166 -20.67 -14.33 -8.61
CA LYS A 166 -19.33 -14.88 -8.72
C LYS A 166 -18.37 -14.04 -7.89
N TYR A 167 -17.98 -14.56 -6.74
CA TYR A 167 -17.09 -13.86 -5.83
C TYR A 167 -15.66 -13.79 -6.38
N ILE A 168 -14.87 -12.85 -5.89
CA ILE A 168 -13.48 -12.59 -6.33
C ILE A 168 -12.56 -13.82 -6.30
N THR A 169 -12.82 -14.78 -5.41
CA THR A 169 -12.08 -16.06 -5.33
C THR A 169 -12.58 -17.14 -6.30
N GLY A 170 -13.56 -16.82 -7.14
CA GLY A 170 -14.19 -17.75 -8.07
C GLY A 170 -15.35 -18.56 -7.49
N LYS A 171 -15.63 -18.47 -6.17
CA LYS A 171 -16.81 -19.12 -5.55
C LYS A 171 -18.08 -18.39 -5.97
N THR A 172 -19.16 -19.16 -6.18
CA THR A 172 -20.48 -18.62 -6.52
C THR A 172 -21.38 -18.62 -5.29
N TYR A 173 -22.07 -17.52 -5.06
CA TYR A 173 -23.06 -17.33 -4.00
C TYR A 173 -24.40 -16.90 -4.61
N THR A 174 -25.49 -17.37 -4.06
CA THR A 174 -26.83 -16.90 -4.45
C THR A 174 -27.26 -15.76 -3.54
N ILE A 175 -27.53 -14.61 -4.14
CA ILE A 175 -28.04 -13.42 -3.43
C ILE A 175 -29.54 -13.31 -3.71
N ASN A 176 -30.31 -13.42 -2.64
CA ASN A 176 -31.76 -13.36 -2.71
C ASN A 176 -32.29 -12.11 -2.02
N ASN A 177 -33.32 -11.51 -2.58
CA ASN A 177 -34.21 -10.56 -1.93
C ASN A 177 -35.64 -11.11 -2.02
N ASN A 178 -36.24 -11.40 -0.86
CA ASN A 178 -37.57 -12.00 -0.82
C ASN A 178 -38.62 -10.97 -1.23
N ALA A 179 -39.76 -11.44 -1.76
CA ALA A 179 -40.92 -10.63 -2.06
C ALA A 179 -41.37 -9.84 -0.80
N GLY A 180 -41.73 -8.59 -1.01
CA GLY A 180 -42.15 -7.68 0.06
C GLY A 180 -41.00 -6.84 0.68
N ASN A 181 -39.76 -7.16 0.41
CA ASN A 181 -38.63 -6.30 0.80
C ASN A 181 -38.27 -5.38 -0.37
N ILE A 182 -38.51 -4.11 -0.23
CA ILE A 182 -38.22 -3.08 -1.25
C ILE A 182 -36.75 -2.69 -1.16
N ILE A 183 -36.06 -2.65 -2.29
CA ILE A 183 -34.69 -2.16 -2.43
C ILE A 183 -34.73 -0.75 -3.04
N PRO A 184 -34.49 0.31 -2.25
CA PRO A 184 -34.39 1.66 -2.80
C PRO A 184 -33.11 1.84 -3.62
N ASN A 185 -33.08 2.84 -4.48
CA ASN A 185 -31.86 3.20 -5.21
C ASN A 185 -30.75 3.59 -4.24
N GLY A 186 -29.53 3.12 -4.48
CA GLY A 186 -28.39 3.33 -3.58
C GLY A 186 -28.38 2.44 -2.34
N TYR A 187 -29.28 1.45 -2.23
CA TYR A 187 -29.30 0.52 -1.11
C TYR A 187 -27.99 -0.25 -1.01
N ARG A 188 -27.47 -0.35 0.21
CA ARG A 188 -26.20 -1.02 0.53
C ARG A 188 -26.48 -2.30 1.33
N LYS A 189 -26.30 -3.46 0.69
CA LYS A 189 -26.36 -4.76 1.36
C LYS A 189 -24.96 -5.12 1.84
N VAL A 190 -24.80 -5.18 3.15
CA VAL A 190 -23.51 -5.56 3.77
C VAL A 190 -23.50 -7.05 4.07
N ILE A 191 -22.48 -7.75 3.59
CA ILE A 191 -22.22 -9.15 3.89
C ILE A 191 -20.93 -9.19 4.72
N PRO A 192 -21.01 -9.50 6.00
CA PRO A 192 -19.87 -9.39 6.92
C PRO A 192 -18.77 -10.40 6.60
N ASN A 193 -17.54 -10.03 6.89
CA ASN A 193 -16.35 -10.88 6.77
C ASN A 193 -16.07 -11.42 5.36
N MET A 194 -16.54 -10.73 4.33
CA MET A 194 -16.27 -11.05 2.93
C MET A 194 -15.43 -9.97 2.23
N GLY A 195 -14.68 -9.18 2.97
CA GLY A 195 -13.68 -8.24 2.47
C GLY A 195 -12.26 -8.75 2.66
N PHE A 196 -11.30 -7.82 2.56
CA PHE A 196 -9.89 -8.10 2.87
C PHE A 196 -9.67 -8.27 4.36
N SER A 197 -8.68 -9.10 4.71
CA SER A 197 -8.25 -9.26 6.08
C SER A 197 -6.84 -8.70 6.26
N ARG A 198 -6.65 -7.88 7.29
CA ARG A 198 -5.33 -7.39 7.69
C ARG A 198 -5.26 -7.39 9.20
N ASP A 199 -4.19 -7.94 9.73
CA ASP A 199 -4.04 -8.19 11.16
C ASP A 199 -5.25 -8.99 11.69
N GLU A 200 -5.96 -8.50 12.68
CA GLU A 200 -7.16 -9.13 13.24
C GLU A 200 -8.48 -8.60 12.66
N HIS A 201 -8.41 -7.68 11.68
CA HIS A 201 -9.57 -7.04 11.10
C HIS A 201 -9.92 -7.66 9.75
N THR A 202 -11.20 -7.90 9.53
CA THR A 202 -11.75 -8.35 8.24
C THR A 202 -12.86 -7.41 7.81
N GLY A 203 -12.75 -6.89 6.59
CA GLY A 203 -13.76 -6.04 5.97
C GLY A 203 -14.96 -6.84 5.47
N ASN A 204 -15.89 -6.15 4.83
CA ASN A 204 -17.16 -6.68 4.37
C ASN A 204 -17.22 -6.68 2.84
N LEU A 205 -18.11 -7.47 2.28
CA LEU A 205 -18.60 -7.27 0.93
C LEU A 205 -19.84 -6.38 0.98
N ILE A 206 -19.80 -5.28 0.25
CA ILE A 206 -20.89 -4.32 0.15
C ILE A 206 -21.44 -4.36 -1.27
N ILE A 207 -22.69 -4.80 -1.43
CA ILE A 207 -23.37 -4.73 -2.71
C ILE A 207 -24.17 -3.43 -2.75
N LEU A 208 -23.80 -2.55 -3.68
CA LEU A 208 -24.46 -1.27 -3.90
C LEU A 208 -25.45 -1.43 -5.06
N PHE A 209 -26.74 -1.32 -4.76
CA PHE A 209 -27.79 -1.48 -5.76
C PHE A 209 -28.11 -0.15 -6.45
N ASP A 210 -28.07 -0.18 -7.79
CA ASP A 210 -28.54 0.88 -8.65
C ASP A 210 -29.83 0.44 -9.32
N VAL A 211 -30.93 1.17 -9.04
CA VAL A 211 -32.26 0.81 -9.55
C VAL A 211 -32.52 1.54 -10.87
N LYS A 212 -32.55 0.74 -11.94
CA LYS A 212 -32.81 1.26 -13.29
C LYS A 212 -34.31 1.33 -13.57
N PHE A 213 -34.78 2.53 -13.92
CA PHE A 213 -36.14 2.77 -14.37
C PHE A 213 -36.23 2.52 -15.88
N PRO A 214 -37.38 2.04 -16.38
CA PRO A 214 -37.62 1.95 -17.81
C PRO A 214 -37.84 3.36 -18.40
N GLU A 215 -37.40 3.56 -19.63
CA GLU A 215 -37.59 4.84 -20.32
C GLU A 215 -39.06 5.17 -20.55
N LYS A 216 -39.87 4.15 -20.81
CA LYS A 216 -41.34 4.28 -21.06
C LYS A 216 -42.06 3.09 -20.44
N LEU A 217 -43.31 3.35 -20.02
CA LEU A 217 -44.26 2.33 -19.60
C LEU A 217 -45.33 2.11 -20.66
N SER A 218 -45.80 0.88 -20.81
CA SER A 218 -46.99 0.58 -21.60
C SER A 218 -48.24 1.12 -20.91
N GLN A 219 -49.33 1.37 -21.70
CA GLN A 219 -50.58 1.84 -21.12
C GLN A 219 -51.17 0.87 -20.09
N ASP A 220 -51.02 -0.44 -20.33
CA ASP A 220 -51.46 -1.48 -19.39
C ASP A 220 -50.67 -1.43 -18.07
N ALA A 221 -49.37 -1.21 -18.13
CA ALA A 221 -48.55 -1.05 -16.92
C ALA A 221 -48.92 0.20 -16.13
N ILE A 222 -49.23 1.32 -16.83
CA ILE A 222 -49.69 2.57 -16.20
C ILE A 222 -51.03 2.33 -15.48
N ASN A 223 -51.96 1.65 -16.14
CA ASN A 223 -53.27 1.35 -15.57
C ASN A 223 -53.16 0.41 -14.37
N ALA A 224 -52.30 -0.63 -14.47
CA ALA A 224 -52.04 -1.54 -13.35
C ALA A 224 -51.46 -0.81 -12.13
N LEU A 225 -50.44 0.03 -12.34
CA LEU A 225 -49.82 0.82 -11.26
C LEU A 225 -50.76 1.79 -10.58
N LYS A 226 -51.72 2.40 -11.34
CA LYS A 226 -52.71 3.31 -10.77
C LYS A 226 -53.73 2.63 -9.85
N ASN A 227 -53.91 1.32 -10.02
CA ASN A 227 -54.87 0.52 -9.26
C ASN A 227 -54.22 -0.21 -8.05
N ILE A 228 -52.93 -0.03 -7.84
CA ILE A 228 -52.20 -0.62 -6.68
C ILE A 228 -52.18 0.43 -5.57
N GLU A 229 -52.63 0.06 -4.40
CA GLU A 229 -52.40 0.80 -3.16
C GLU A 229 -51.08 0.32 -2.54
N PHE A 230 -50.21 1.27 -2.21
CA PHE A 230 -48.88 0.99 -1.61
C PHE A 230 -48.91 1.29 -0.12
#